data_2ea41a5185501d479561e0d68e56e24a
#
_entry.id   2ea41a5185501d479561e0d68e56e24a
#
_cell.length_a   1.000
_cell.length_b   1.000
_cell.length_c   1.000
_cell.angle_alpha   90.00
_cell.angle_beta   90.00
_cell.angle_gamma   90.00
#
_symmetry.space_group_name_H-M   'P 1'
#
loop_
_entity.id
_entity.type
_entity.pdbx_description
1 polymer ?
#
loop_
_entity_poly.entity_id
_entity_poly.type
_entity_poly.pdbx_seq_one_letter_code
_entity_poly.pdbx_strand_id
1 'polypeptide(L)'
;SHTFNGDIRLGSGGALSVTGDVVLGTNVLVIAGGITFNNDINADNATNNDRTLSLSSGQSSTITVTGNVGTSQALAGLTIIQSNQTTFSASVDVSDSNSGTITLTDTSNDKHIRFEGNLTADNLITTSQGYRLFLIGDTTIFTNAVSFQNADNVALGNEAGDSLTFNGGLTTTGVSGGGTVFINGTIQTSNDAVVFGAVTLGSATT
;
A
#
# COMPACT_ATOMS: atom_id res chain seq x y z
N SER A 1 11.23 -3.82 -21.02
CA SER A 1 10.85 -4.44 -19.74
C SER A 1 12.02 -5.20 -19.14
N HIS A 2 12.03 -5.33 -17.84
CA HIS A 2 13.01 -6.09 -17.06
C HIS A 2 12.29 -7.26 -16.39
N THR A 3 12.90 -8.44 -16.36
CA THR A 3 12.38 -9.56 -15.57
C THR A 3 13.23 -9.75 -14.33
N PHE A 4 12.60 -9.71 -13.15
CA PHE A 4 13.25 -9.97 -11.88
C PHE A 4 13.01 -11.42 -11.46
N ASN A 5 14.10 -12.23 -11.47
CA ASN A 5 14.08 -13.65 -11.12
C ASN A 5 14.81 -13.92 -9.80
N GLY A 6 14.97 -12.93 -8.95
CA GLY A 6 15.63 -13.04 -7.66
C GLY A 6 15.72 -11.71 -6.93
N ASP A 7 16.21 -11.76 -5.71
CA ASP A 7 16.37 -10.59 -4.84
C ASP A 7 17.40 -9.60 -5.37
N ILE A 8 17.17 -8.32 -5.08
CA ILE A 8 18.12 -7.24 -5.31
C ILE A 8 18.56 -6.69 -3.96
N ARG A 9 19.85 -6.83 -3.65
CA ARG A 9 20.42 -6.35 -2.40
C ARG A 9 21.62 -5.44 -2.68
N LEU A 10 21.42 -4.14 -2.50
CA LEU A 10 22.47 -3.15 -2.63
C LEU A 10 23.05 -2.85 -1.25
N GLY A 11 24.36 -2.63 -1.17
CA GLY A 11 25.03 -2.25 0.07
C GLY A 11 24.48 -0.93 0.64
N SER A 12 24.84 -0.62 1.86
CA SER A 12 24.40 0.59 2.57
C SER A 12 24.68 1.86 1.75
N GLY A 13 23.61 2.58 1.38
CA GLY A 13 23.65 3.78 0.58
C GLY A 13 23.53 3.59 -0.94
N GLY A 14 23.56 2.36 -1.45
CA GLY A 14 23.29 2.09 -2.86
C GLY A 14 21.81 2.29 -3.20
N ALA A 15 21.50 3.18 -4.15
CA ALA A 15 20.13 3.39 -4.61
C ALA A 15 19.78 2.51 -5.82
N LEU A 16 18.55 1.99 -5.86
CA LEU A 16 17.98 1.34 -7.04
C LEU A 16 17.07 2.31 -7.77
N SER A 17 17.33 2.53 -9.05
CA SER A 17 16.41 3.23 -9.95
C SER A 17 16.15 2.37 -11.18
N VAL A 18 14.89 2.06 -11.43
CA VAL A 18 14.48 1.23 -12.57
C VAL A 18 13.64 2.08 -13.52
N THR A 19 14.14 2.22 -14.74
CA THR A 19 13.43 2.85 -15.86
C THR A 19 12.98 1.79 -16.84
N GLY A 20 11.70 1.62 -17.02
CA GLY A 20 11.07 0.57 -17.83
C GLY A 20 10.30 -0.43 -16.97
N ASP A 21 9.37 -1.09 -17.60
CA ASP A 21 8.46 -2.01 -16.92
C ASP A 21 9.21 -3.20 -16.30
N VAL A 22 8.71 -3.66 -15.18
CA VAL A 22 9.22 -4.82 -14.46
C VAL A 22 8.20 -5.95 -14.47
N VAL A 23 8.66 -7.15 -14.75
CA VAL A 23 7.91 -8.39 -14.56
C VAL A 23 8.59 -9.19 -13.46
N LEU A 24 7.83 -9.57 -12.45
CA LEU A 24 8.30 -10.46 -11.38
C LEU A 24 8.16 -11.92 -11.86
N GLY A 25 9.27 -12.57 -12.15
CA GLY A 25 9.30 -13.99 -12.52
C GLY A 25 9.39 -14.92 -11.29
N THR A 26 9.56 -14.36 -10.11
CA THR A 26 9.58 -15.02 -8.80
C THR A 26 9.18 -14.03 -7.71
N ASN A 27 9.10 -14.46 -6.47
CA ASN A 27 9.02 -13.55 -5.33
C ASN A 27 10.31 -12.75 -5.22
N VAL A 28 10.21 -11.43 -5.08
CA VAL A 28 11.36 -10.51 -5.11
C VAL A 28 11.43 -9.68 -3.83
N LEU A 29 12.60 -9.66 -3.23
CA LEU A 29 12.95 -8.73 -2.16
C LEU A 29 13.97 -7.71 -2.69
N VAL A 30 13.66 -6.43 -2.52
CA VAL A 30 14.58 -5.33 -2.83
C VAL A 30 15.03 -4.67 -1.54
N ILE A 31 16.34 -4.65 -1.31
CA ILE A 31 16.97 -3.90 -0.22
C ILE A 31 17.97 -2.91 -0.84
N ALA A 32 17.73 -1.62 -0.67
CA ALA A 32 18.59 -0.55 -1.22
C ALA A 32 18.49 0.71 -0.36
N GLY A 33 19.48 1.61 -0.45
CA GLY A 33 19.48 2.90 0.23
C GLY A 33 18.59 3.97 -0.43
N GLY A 34 17.66 3.55 -1.26
CA GLY A 34 16.63 4.33 -1.95
C GLY A 34 16.09 3.47 -3.08
N ILE A 35 14.79 3.48 -3.31
CA ILE A 35 14.15 2.62 -4.32
C ILE A 35 13.22 3.48 -5.17
N THR A 36 13.43 3.47 -6.48
CA THR A 36 12.57 4.16 -7.45
C THR A 36 12.22 3.22 -8.60
N PHE A 37 10.93 3.03 -8.83
CA PHE A 37 10.39 2.42 -10.03
C PHE A 37 9.61 3.47 -10.81
N ASN A 38 10.03 3.74 -12.03
CA ASN A 38 9.44 4.80 -12.87
C ASN A 38 8.32 4.30 -13.79
N ASN A 39 8.18 2.98 -13.95
CA ASN A 39 7.22 2.33 -14.83
C ASN A 39 6.50 1.19 -14.11
N ASP A 40 5.65 0.49 -14.83
CA ASP A 40 4.78 -0.53 -14.27
C ASP A 40 5.53 -1.74 -13.72
N ILE A 41 5.00 -2.33 -12.65
CA ILE A 41 5.47 -3.58 -12.03
C ILE A 41 4.31 -4.57 -12.07
N ASN A 42 4.51 -5.72 -12.71
CA ASN A 42 3.49 -6.76 -12.79
C ASN A 42 4.06 -8.13 -12.40
N ALA A 43 3.22 -9.04 -11.96
CA ALA A 43 3.58 -10.45 -11.88
C ALA A 43 3.78 -11.01 -13.28
N ASP A 44 4.47 -12.15 -13.41
CA ASP A 44 4.48 -12.91 -14.65
C ASP A 44 3.10 -13.56 -14.89
N ASN A 45 2.86 -14.04 -16.11
CA ASN A 45 1.61 -14.71 -16.49
C ASN A 45 1.67 -16.22 -16.25
N ALA A 46 2.37 -16.68 -15.23
CA ALA A 46 2.41 -18.10 -14.86
C ALA A 46 1.11 -18.55 -14.20
N THR A 47 0.77 -19.82 -14.34
CA THR A 47 -0.50 -20.41 -13.89
C THR A 47 -0.52 -20.61 -12.38
N ASN A 48 -0.42 -19.80 -11.54
CA ASN A 48 -0.44 -19.71 -10.07
C ASN A 48 0.41 -18.51 -9.68
N ASN A 49 -0.06 -17.36 -10.08
CA ASN A 49 0.63 -16.09 -9.90
C ASN A 49 0.70 -15.68 -8.43
N ASP A 50 1.63 -16.23 -7.71
CA ASP A 50 1.88 -15.93 -6.29
C ASP A 50 3.08 -14.99 -6.15
N ARG A 51 3.30 -14.09 -7.13
CA ARG A 51 4.46 -13.20 -7.07
C ARG A 51 4.26 -12.13 -6.02
N THR A 52 5.21 -12.05 -5.13
CA THR A 52 5.26 -11.01 -4.10
C THR A 52 6.43 -10.07 -4.31
N LEU A 53 6.22 -8.81 -3.96
CA LEU A 53 7.25 -7.77 -3.95
C LEU A 53 7.42 -7.25 -2.52
N SER A 54 8.64 -7.35 -1.99
CA SER A 54 9.00 -6.79 -0.69
C SER A 54 10.04 -5.70 -0.87
N LEU A 55 9.83 -4.54 -0.27
CA LEU A 55 10.66 -3.35 -0.43
C LEU A 55 11.20 -2.87 0.92
N SER A 56 12.51 -2.60 0.98
CA SER A 56 13.16 -2.03 2.16
C SER A 56 14.22 -1.00 1.75
N SER A 57 14.01 0.27 2.07
CA SER A 57 15.01 1.33 1.85
C SER A 57 15.69 1.80 3.14
N GLY A 58 15.33 1.19 4.28
CA GLY A 58 15.75 1.67 5.59
C GLY A 58 15.06 2.98 5.98
N GLN A 59 15.13 3.35 7.25
CA GLN A 59 14.43 4.54 7.79
C GLN A 59 14.98 5.90 7.35
N SER A 60 16.07 5.94 6.61
CA SER A 60 16.66 7.19 6.11
C SER A 60 16.42 7.46 4.63
N SER A 61 15.81 6.53 3.91
CA SER A 61 15.65 6.62 2.45
C SER A 61 14.22 6.32 2.02
N THR A 62 13.85 6.80 0.84
CA THR A 62 12.48 6.72 0.32
C THR A 62 12.28 5.54 -0.62
N ILE A 63 11.02 5.12 -0.73
CA ILE A 63 10.52 4.25 -1.78
C ILE A 63 9.53 5.05 -2.62
N THR A 64 9.75 5.12 -3.93
CA THR A 64 8.88 5.82 -4.88
C THR A 64 8.53 4.89 -6.03
N VAL A 65 7.26 4.69 -6.28
CA VAL A 65 6.75 3.92 -7.41
C VAL A 65 5.79 4.83 -8.16
N THR A 66 6.18 5.24 -9.38
CA THR A 66 5.37 6.16 -10.20
C THR A 66 4.49 5.44 -11.21
N GLY A 67 4.87 4.24 -11.65
CA GLY A 67 4.04 3.40 -12.51
C GLY A 67 3.02 2.58 -11.72
N ASN A 68 2.15 1.89 -12.45
CA ASN A 68 1.17 1.00 -11.85
C ASN A 68 1.84 -0.26 -11.25
N VAL A 69 1.21 -0.83 -10.25
CA VAL A 69 1.63 -2.13 -9.68
C VAL A 69 0.49 -3.12 -9.85
N GLY A 70 0.74 -4.23 -10.53
CA GLY A 70 -0.20 -5.34 -10.65
C GLY A 70 -1.38 -5.12 -11.59
N THR A 71 -1.48 -4.00 -12.29
CA THR A 71 -2.70 -3.67 -13.07
C THR A 71 -2.87 -4.51 -14.35
N SER A 72 -1.81 -5.05 -14.91
CA SER A 72 -1.88 -5.99 -16.03
C SER A 72 -1.90 -7.45 -15.56
N GLN A 73 -1.21 -7.75 -14.47
CA GLN A 73 -1.21 -9.01 -13.77
C GLN A 73 -0.98 -8.75 -12.29
N ALA A 74 -2.01 -8.96 -11.48
CA ALA A 74 -2.02 -8.66 -10.05
C ALA A 74 -0.89 -9.36 -9.29
N LEU A 75 -0.43 -8.74 -8.22
CA LEU A 75 0.50 -9.37 -7.28
C LEU A 75 -0.28 -10.14 -6.19
N ALA A 76 0.31 -11.22 -5.70
CA ALA A 76 -0.18 -11.92 -4.51
C ALA A 76 0.25 -11.23 -3.20
N GLY A 77 1.26 -10.37 -3.25
CA GLY A 77 1.69 -9.64 -2.07
C GLY A 77 2.58 -8.45 -2.35
N LEU A 78 2.37 -7.40 -1.57
CA LEU A 78 3.21 -6.21 -1.54
C LEU A 78 3.57 -5.89 -0.08
N THR A 79 4.86 -5.91 0.24
CA THR A 79 5.32 -5.62 1.60
C THR A 79 6.24 -4.41 1.62
N ILE A 80 5.90 -3.41 2.41
CA ILE A 80 6.82 -2.34 2.80
C ILE A 80 7.43 -2.73 4.13
N ILE A 81 8.69 -3.19 4.09
CA ILE A 81 9.41 -3.66 5.28
C ILE A 81 9.86 -2.46 6.10
N GLN A 82 10.56 -1.52 5.45
CA GLN A 82 11.08 -0.32 6.11
C GLN A 82 11.38 0.79 5.10
N SER A 83 11.03 2.03 5.45
CA SER A 83 11.37 3.22 4.65
C SER A 83 11.42 4.48 5.53
N ASN A 84 12.02 5.56 5.02
CA ASN A 84 11.73 6.90 5.55
C ASN A 84 10.30 7.28 5.17
N GLN A 85 9.95 7.07 3.90
CA GLN A 85 8.68 7.44 3.32
C GLN A 85 8.43 6.58 2.08
N THR A 86 7.19 6.18 1.84
CA THR A 86 6.79 5.40 0.66
C THR A 86 5.65 6.09 -0.07
N THR A 87 5.76 6.20 -1.41
CA THR A 87 4.70 6.73 -2.27
C THR A 87 4.48 5.83 -3.47
N PHE A 88 3.23 5.44 -3.68
CA PHE A 88 2.71 4.83 -4.89
C PHE A 88 1.85 5.89 -5.59
N SER A 89 2.32 6.40 -6.73
CA SER A 89 1.65 7.51 -7.41
C SER A 89 0.57 7.08 -8.41
N ALA A 90 0.59 5.81 -8.83
CA ALA A 90 -0.40 5.24 -9.72
C ALA A 90 -1.13 4.06 -9.07
N SER A 91 -1.97 3.37 -9.82
CA SER A 91 -2.82 2.31 -9.27
C SER A 91 -2.02 1.10 -8.78
N VAL A 92 -2.52 0.48 -7.73
CA VAL A 92 -1.94 -0.74 -7.13
C VAL A 92 -3.01 -1.83 -7.06
N ASP A 93 -2.71 -2.98 -7.65
CA ASP A 93 -3.55 -4.18 -7.60
C ASP A 93 -2.77 -5.36 -6.98
N VAL A 94 -3.23 -5.77 -5.81
CA VAL A 94 -2.71 -6.90 -5.03
C VAL A 94 -3.90 -7.79 -4.66
N SER A 95 -4.65 -8.24 -5.69
CA SER A 95 -5.88 -9.03 -5.51
C SER A 95 -5.78 -10.41 -6.16
N ASP A 96 -4.57 -10.98 -6.24
CA ASP A 96 -4.39 -12.27 -6.89
C ASP A 96 -4.99 -13.42 -6.07
N SER A 97 -5.84 -14.20 -6.72
CA SER A 97 -6.42 -15.45 -6.19
C SER A 97 -7.21 -15.33 -4.87
N ASN A 98 -7.80 -14.16 -4.57
CA ASN A 98 -8.55 -13.86 -3.33
C ASN A 98 -7.73 -13.96 -2.03
N SER A 99 -6.42 -13.81 -2.11
CA SER A 99 -5.52 -13.84 -0.95
C SER A 99 -4.44 -12.76 -0.99
N GLY A 100 -4.49 -11.87 -1.98
CA GLY A 100 -3.52 -10.81 -2.18
C GLY A 100 -3.41 -9.90 -0.95
N THR A 101 -2.20 -9.76 -0.43
CA THR A 101 -1.99 -9.10 0.86
C THR A 101 -1.01 -7.94 0.75
N ILE A 102 -1.44 -6.76 1.18
CA ILE A 102 -0.54 -5.62 1.43
C ILE A 102 -0.13 -5.66 2.90
N THR A 103 1.18 -5.67 3.16
CA THR A 103 1.75 -5.61 4.52
C THR A 103 2.59 -4.36 4.68
N LEU A 104 2.22 -3.52 5.62
CA LEU A 104 2.91 -2.27 5.95
C LEU A 104 3.56 -2.45 7.32
N THR A 105 4.88 -2.74 7.33
CA THR A 105 5.57 -3.11 8.56
C THR A 105 6.10 -1.89 9.29
N ASP A 106 6.90 -1.05 8.61
CA ASP A 106 7.54 0.09 9.27
C ASP A 106 7.85 1.22 8.27
N THR A 107 7.68 2.43 8.73
CA THR A 107 8.16 3.65 8.08
C THR A 107 8.50 4.62 9.20
N SER A 108 9.48 5.48 9.01
CA SER A 108 9.92 6.43 10.04
C SER A 108 8.75 7.16 10.67
N ASN A 109 8.81 7.37 11.98
CA ASN A 109 7.78 8.09 12.72
C ASN A 109 7.45 9.44 12.08
N ASP A 110 6.18 9.82 12.09
CA ASP A 110 5.65 11.05 11.47
C ASP A 110 5.83 11.12 9.94
N LYS A 111 6.31 10.06 9.31
CA LYS A 111 6.38 9.93 7.86
C LYS A 111 5.20 9.11 7.34
N HIS A 112 5.10 8.94 6.02
CA HIS A 112 3.93 8.33 5.44
C HIS A 112 4.23 7.16 4.51
N ILE A 113 3.23 6.28 4.44
CA ILE A 113 2.99 5.37 3.34
C ILE A 113 1.74 5.88 2.62
N ARG A 114 1.85 6.14 1.31
CA ARG A 114 0.83 6.84 0.56
C ARG A 114 0.50 6.11 -0.74
N PHE A 115 -0.78 5.87 -0.95
CA PHE A 115 -1.36 5.36 -2.19
C PHE A 115 -2.20 6.48 -2.80
N GLU A 116 -1.70 7.05 -3.90
CA GLU A 116 -2.33 8.19 -4.60
C GLU A 116 -3.26 7.74 -5.73
N GLY A 117 -3.00 6.58 -6.33
CA GLY A 117 -3.88 5.97 -7.33
C GLY A 117 -4.86 4.98 -6.73
N ASN A 118 -5.68 4.37 -7.58
CA ASN A 118 -6.64 3.37 -7.16
C ASN A 118 -5.94 2.19 -6.50
N LEU A 119 -6.56 1.64 -5.45
CA LEU A 119 -6.00 0.55 -4.67
C LEU A 119 -6.99 -0.61 -4.60
N THR A 120 -6.55 -1.78 -5.03
CA THR A 120 -7.31 -3.03 -4.86
C THR A 120 -6.43 -4.07 -4.18
N ALA A 121 -6.92 -4.67 -3.11
CA ALA A 121 -6.27 -5.80 -2.46
C ALA A 121 -7.31 -6.67 -1.72
N ASP A 122 -6.95 -7.91 -1.39
CA ASP A 122 -7.83 -8.72 -0.56
C ASP A 122 -7.63 -8.42 0.91
N ASN A 123 -6.39 -8.24 1.34
CA ASN A 123 -6.04 -8.03 2.74
C ASN A 123 -5.12 -6.81 2.91
N LEU A 124 -5.28 -6.11 4.01
CA LEU A 124 -4.34 -5.10 4.48
C LEU A 124 -3.90 -5.41 5.91
N ILE A 125 -2.60 -5.51 6.12
CA ILE A 125 -1.98 -5.68 7.43
C ILE A 125 -1.16 -4.42 7.73
N THR A 126 -1.48 -3.76 8.83
CA THR A 126 -0.70 -2.64 9.38
C THR A 126 -0.14 -3.02 10.74
N THR A 127 0.98 -2.44 11.11
CA THR A 127 1.64 -2.68 12.41
C THR A 127 1.55 -1.44 13.30
N SER A 128 1.74 -1.61 14.61
CA SER A 128 1.68 -0.53 15.60
C SER A 128 2.92 0.38 15.59
N GLN A 129 3.38 0.78 14.41
CA GLN A 129 4.46 1.74 14.20
C GLN A 129 3.92 3.14 13.92
N GLY A 130 4.72 4.17 14.18
CA GLY A 130 4.31 5.59 14.16
C GLY A 130 4.25 6.23 12.77
N TYR A 131 3.86 5.51 11.74
CA TYR A 131 3.70 6.05 10.39
C TYR A 131 2.25 6.46 10.10
N ARG A 132 2.11 7.45 9.23
CA ARG A 132 0.82 7.86 8.65
C ARG A 132 0.50 7.02 7.43
N LEU A 133 -0.76 6.64 7.29
CA LEU A 133 -1.25 5.92 6.11
C LEU A 133 -2.25 6.77 5.34
N PHE A 134 -2.02 6.93 4.04
CA PHE A 134 -2.90 7.68 3.14
C PHE A 134 -3.41 6.75 2.03
N LEU A 135 -4.71 6.48 2.02
CA LEU A 135 -5.44 5.81 0.96
C LEU A 135 -6.30 6.88 0.28
N ILE A 136 -5.75 7.53 -0.76
CA ILE A 136 -6.30 8.78 -1.30
C ILE A 136 -6.51 8.76 -2.82
N GLY A 137 -6.50 7.58 -3.43
CA GLY A 137 -6.98 7.40 -4.80
C GLY A 137 -8.50 7.44 -4.88
N ASP A 138 -9.03 7.68 -6.06
CA ASP A 138 -10.49 7.80 -6.31
C ASP A 138 -11.27 6.54 -5.86
N THR A 139 -10.62 5.38 -5.95
CA THR A 139 -11.22 4.09 -5.57
C THR A 139 -10.25 3.25 -4.74
N THR A 140 -10.72 2.80 -3.58
CA THR A 140 -10.00 1.83 -2.74
C THR A 140 -10.94 0.65 -2.45
N ILE A 141 -10.49 -0.59 -2.69
CA ILE A 141 -11.27 -1.82 -2.46
C ILE A 141 -10.45 -2.83 -1.67
N PHE A 142 -11.02 -3.29 -0.56
CA PHE A 142 -10.53 -4.46 0.17
C PHE A 142 -11.63 -5.53 0.24
N THR A 143 -11.28 -6.76 -0.13
CA THR A 143 -12.22 -7.89 -0.15
C THR A 143 -12.53 -8.38 1.26
N ASN A 144 -11.53 -8.41 2.14
CA ASN A 144 -11.65 -8.90 3.50
C ASN A 144 -11.69 -7.78 4.53
N ALA A 145 -11.93 -8.13 5.79
CA ALA A 145 -11.96 -7.18 6.89
C ALA A 145 -10.62 -6.45 7.06
N VAL A 146 -10.67 -5.14 7.24
CA VAL A 146 -9.50 -4.30 7.50
C VAL A 146 -9.53 -3.78 8.92
N SER A 147 -8.41 -3.95 9.63
CA SER A 147 -8.18 -3.37 10.95
C SER A 147 -6.89 -2.59 10.96
N PHE A 148 -6.98 -1.27 11.06
CA PHE A 148 -5.80 -0.41 11.16
C PHE A 148 -5.19 -0.48 12.55
N GLN A 149 -3.87 -0.69 12.62
CA GLN A 149 -3.10 -0.82 13.87
C GLN A 149 -1.99 0.23 14.00
N ASN A 150 -1.73 1.03 12.96
CA ASN A 150 -0.63 2.01 12.98
C ASN A 150 -0.84 3.09 14.06
N ALA A 151 0.26 3.56 14.63
CA ALA A 151 0.25 4.47 15.78
C ALA A 151 0.29 5.97 15.38
N ASP A 152 -0.17 6.31 14.18
CA ASP A 152 -0.35 7.69 13.70
C ASP A 152 -1.58 7.74 12.78
N ASN A 153 -1.84 8.86 12.17
CA ASN A 153 -3.03 9.17 11.38
C ASN A 153 -3.26 8.23 10.19
N VAL A 154 -4.52 8.00 9.90
CA VAL A 154 -4.99 7.33 8.67
C VAL A 154 -5.89 8.31 7.92
N ALA A 155 -5.62 8.52 6.63
CA ALA A 155 -6.51 9.26 5.74
C ALA A 155 -7.20 8.30 4.78
N LEU A 156 -8.51 8.32 4.78
CA LEU A 156 -9.40 7.55 3.94
C LEU A 156 -10.11 8.50 2.96
N GLY A 157 -9.54 8.59 1.74
CA GLY A 157 -9.92 9.58 0.74
C GLY A 157 -9.33 10.97 1.02
N ASN A 158 -9.37 11.81 -0.01
CA ASN A 158 -8.97 13.22 0.05
C ASN A 158 -9.99 14.14 -0.63
N GLU A 159 -10.97 13.56 -1.33
CA GLU A 159 -12.03 14.27 -2.03
C GLU A 159 -13.40 13.64 -1.77
N ALA A 160 -14.46 14.44 -1.91
CA ALA A 160 -15.83 13.98 -1.67
C ALA A 160 -16.29 12.87 -2.67
N GLY A 161 -15.65 12.79 -3.83
CA GLY A 161 -15.91 11.79 -4.85
C GLY A 161 -15.27 10.43 -4.60
N ASP A 162 -14.35 10.33 -3.65
CA ASP A 162 -13.62 9.09 -3.39
C ASP A 162 -14.54 8.01 -2.82
N SER A 163 -14.31 6.78 -3.26
CA SER A 163 -15.07 5.60 -2.84
C SER A 163 -14.13 4.56 -2.20
N LEU A 164 -14.37 4.25 -0.94
CA LEU A 164 -13.58 3.28 -0.20
C LEU A 164 -14.48 2.12 0.25
N THR A 165 -14.25 0.94 -0.31
CA THR A 165 -15.04 -0.26 -0.07
C THR A 165 -14.25 -1.26 0.78
N PHE A 166 -14.82 -1.65 1.91
CA PHE A 166 -14.27 -2.63 2.84
C PHE A 166 -15.28 -3.78 2.98
N ASN A 167 -15.25 -4.73 2.03
CA ASN A 167 -16.29 -5.77 1.93
C ASN A 167 -16.40 -6.64 3.18
N GLY A 168 -15.32 -6.90 3.90
CA GLY A 168 -15.35 -7.66 5.17
C GLY A 168 -15.50 -6.80 6.42
N GLY A 169 -15.74 -5.48 6.27
CA GLY A 169 -15.87 -4.54 7.38
C GLY A 169 -14.58 -3.76 7.68
N LEU A 170 -14.73 -2.73 8.50
CA LEU A 170 -13.66 -1.79 8.84
C LEU A 170 -13.57 -1.56 10.35
N THR A 171 -12.37 -1.67 10.90
CA THR A 171 -12.07 -1.32 12.28
C THR A 171 -10.90 -0.35 12.35
N THR A 172 -11.08 0.78 13.05
CA THR A 172 -10.03 1.79 13.22
C THR A 172 -9.66 2.03 14.69
N THR A 173 -10.19 1.25 15.60
CA THR A 173 -9.90 1.38 17.04
C THR A 173 -8.45 1.02 17.41
N GLY A 174 -7.72 0.35 16.52
CA GLY A 174 -6.30 0.05 16.69
C GLY A 174 -5.38 1.23 16.33
N VAL A 175 -5.89 2.29 15.68
CA VAL A 175 -5.13 3.52 15.44
C VAL A 175 -4.84 4.17 16.79
N SER A 176 -3.56 4.26 17.17
CA SER A 176 -3.12 4.58 18.53
C SER A 176 -2.13 5.75 18.52
N GLY A 177 -1.39 5.98 19.59
CA GLY A 177 -0.34 7.01 19.64
C GLY A 177 -0.84 8.46 19.47
N GLY A 178 -2.16 8.68 19.62
CA GLY A 178 -2.77 10.01 19.33
C GLY A 178 -3.21 10.16 17.87
N GLY A 179 -3.10 9.11 17.06
CA GLY A 179 -3.53 9.11 15.66
C GLY A 179 -5.05 9.25 15.52
N THR A 180 -5.46 9.89 14.46
CA THR A 180 -6.86 10.14 14.10
C THR A 180 -7.12 9.60 12.69
N VAL A 181 -8.32 9.10 12.47
CA VAL A 181 -8.79 8.73 11.13
C VAL A 181 -9.50 9.93 10.51
N PHE A 182 -9.01 10.35 9.35
CA PHE A 182 -9.63 11.40 8.54
C PHE A 182 -10.39 10.74 7.40
N ILE A 183 -11.67 11.05 7.28
CA ILE A 183 -12.55 10.53 6.22
C ILE A 183 -12.96 11.66 5.31
N ASN A 184 -12.68 11.51 4.02
CA ASN A 184 -13.07 12.45 2.98
C ASN A 184 -13.46 11.65 1.73
N GLY A 185 -14.74 11.31 1.62
CA GLY A 185 -15.28 10.41 0.61
C GLY A 185 -16.37 9.50 1.18
N THR A 186 -16.70 8.45 0.46
CA THR A 186 -17.72 7.49 0.82
C THR A 186 -17.10 6.19 1.33
N ILE A 187 -17.45 5.75 2.55
CA ILE A 187 -17.11 4.43 3.08
C ILE A 187 -18.26 3.47 2.83
N GLN A 188 -17.96 2.31 2.25
CA GLN A 188 -18.92 1.25 1.96
C GLN A 188 -18.46 -0.09 2.54
N THR A 189 -19.42 -0.94 2.92
CA THR A 189 -19.19 -2.34 3.30
C THR A 189 -20.28 -3.21 2.68
N SER A 190 -20.10 -4.53 2.68
CA SER A 190 -21.10 -5.50 2.21
C SER A 190 -22.04 -5.99 3.34
N ASN A 191 -22.61 -5.09 4.11
CA ASN A 191 -23.39 -5.31 5.36
C ASN A 191 -22.54 -5.71 6.57
N ASP A 192 -21.23 -5.49 6.51
CA ASP A 192 -20.32 -5.75 7.60
C ASP A 192 -20.16 -4.53 8.50
N ALA A 193 -19.67 -4.76 9.72
CA ALA A 193 -19.55 -3.73 10.71
C ALA A 193 -18.48 -2.69 10.35
N VAL A 194 -18.78 -1.43 10.65
CA VAL A 194 -17.79 -0.35 10.67
C VAL A 194 -17.63 0.13 12.12
N VAL A 195 -16.41 0.01 12.66
CA VAL A 195 -16.10 0.39 14.03
C VAL A 195 -15.01 1.45 14.02
N PHE A 196 -15.38 2.68 14.35
CA PHE A 196 -14.44 3.79 14.40
C PHE A 196 -13.88 4.03 15.80
N GLY A 197 -12.59 4.34 15.87
CA GLY A 197 -11.96 5.04 17.00
C GLY A 197 -12.15 6.56 16.89
N ALA A 198 -11.09 7.33 17.13
CA ALA A 198 -11.11 8.79 16.91
C ALA A 198 -11.22 9.10 15.40
N VAL A 199 -12.25 9.87 15.02
CA VAL A 199 -12.53 10.22 13.62
C VAL A 199 -12.69 11.72 13.47
N THR A 200 -12.14 12.25 12.37
CA THR A 200 -12.44 13.59 11.86
C THR A 200 -13.02 13.47 10.46
N LEU A 201 -14.19 14.05 10.26
CA LEU A 201 -14.80 14.11 8.94
C LEU A 201 -14.25 15.34 8.19
N GLY A 202 -13.85 15.13 6.93
CA GLY A 202 -13.54 16.22 6.03
C GLY A 202 -14.79 17.05 5.72
N SER A 203 -14.60 18.31 5.34
CA SER A 203 -15.72 19.13 4.90
C SER A 203 -16.24 18.58 3.57
N ALA A 204 -17.53 18.25 3.51
CA ALA A 204 -18.17 18.00 2.24
C ALA A 204 -18.08 19.28 1.40
N THR A 205 -17.37 19.22 0.29
CA THR A 205 -17.46 20.27 -0.73
C THR A 205 -18.82 20.15 -1.40
N THR A 206 -19.71 21.08 -1.12
CA THR A 206 -20.98 21.24 -1.81
C THR A 206 -20.74 21.76 -3.21
#